data_4b3485d5a5dbcf0414f69626797c127b
#
_entry.id   4b3485d5a5dbcf0414f69626797c127b
#
_cell.length_a   1.000
_cell.length_b   1.000
_cell.length_c   1.000
_cell.angle_alpha   90.00
_cell.angle_beta   90.00
_cell.angle_gamma   90.00
#
_symmetry.space_group_name_H-M   'P 1'
#
loop_
_entity.id
_entity.type
_entity.pdbx_description
1 polymer ?
#
loop_
_entity_poly.entity_id
_entity_poly.type
_entity_poly.pdbx_seq_one_letter_code
_entity_poly.pdbx_strand_id
1 'polypeptide(L)'
;MEKIEITKSDLEKLKIIGRGTEGTIYQYSNDELIKIYHSHSDYNQGKRQNIIVDESGVNITPIKKVQKTNIKDQTIQYFDTEGVRLAREDAIIKAIEAQKNIYLTKLPQKPVYLDGKIRGCSLYYHKHATNIYNVMHIPVYKWRLKIVKEILKEVKELADHNIYHIDLCQHPTKENKNTNILLMRDFHPEIIDIDGHSAIYSETPSECYERSTTLSLSVLVIELLSREYITDFLRNPEDIDLHELVSGKIPEALIDDFLNEKLTLEKINKHLS
;
A
#
# COMPACT_ATOMS: atom_id res chain seq x y z
N MET A 1 -10.88 -23.42 -5.75
CA MET A 1 -10.85 -22.14 -4.98
C MET A 1 -12.27 -21.78 -4.61
N GLU A 2 -12.54 -21.51 -3.34
CA GLU A 2 -13.84 -20.94 -2.94
C GLU A 2 -14.04 -19.57 -3.58
N LYS A 3 -15.29 -19.24 -3.91
CA LYS A 3 -15.67 -17.96 -4.50
C LYS A 3 -16.93 -17.42 -3.84
N ILE A 4 -17.11 -16.12 -3.88
CA ILE A 4 -18.35 -15.46 -3.49
C ILE A 4 -19.07 -15.03 -4.77
N GLU A 5 -20.31 -15.45 -4.93
CA GLU A 5 -21.19 -14.99 -6.00
C GLU A 5 -22.25 -14.07 -5.40
N ILE A 6 -22.37 -12.87 -5.95
CA ILE A 6 -23.27 -11.85 -5.45
C ILE A 6 -23.96 -11.13 -6.61
N THR A 7 -25.21 -10.78 -6.41
CA THR A 7 -25.97 -9.95 -7.36
C THR A 7 -25.92 -8.47 -6.97
N LYS A 8 -26.27 -7.58 -7.89
CA LYS A 8 -26.44 -6.15 -7.57
C LYS A 8 -27.46 -5.93 -6.45
N SER A 9 -28.58 -6.68 -6.49
CA SER A 9 -29.61 -6.59 -5.45
C SER A 9 -29.13 -7.02 -4.08
N ASP A 10 -28.21 -7.98 -4.02
CA ASP A 10 -27.62 -8.39 -2.74
C ASP A 10 -26.62 -7.34 -2.25
N LEU A 11 -25.82 -6.80 -3.16
CA LEU A 11 -24.86 -5.75 -2.84
C LEU A 11 -25.54 -4.50 -2.23
N GLU A 12 -26.70 -4.10 -2.75
CA GLU A 12 -27.49 -2.96 -2.25
C GLU A 12 -27.97 -3.14 -0.81
N LYS A 13 -28.08 -4.38 -0.33
CA LYS A 13 -28.50 -4.70 1.05
C LYS A 13 -27.33 -4.67 2.04
N LEU A 14 -26.09 -4.70 1.56
CA LEU A 14 -24.93 -4.73 2.40
C LEU A 14 -24.57 -3.35 2.94
N LYS A 15 -24.08 -3.33 4.17
CA LYS A 15 -23.58 -2.12 4.79
C LYS A 15 -22.26 -1.69 4.15
N ILE A 16 -22.21 -0.45 3.65
CA ILE A 16 -20.96 0.16 3.18
C ILE A 16 -20.11 0.52 4.40
N ILE A 17 -18.85 0.05 4.40
CA ILE A 17 -17.85 0.36 5.41
C ILE A 17 -16.94 1.49 4.96
N GLY A 18 -16.61 1.54 3.66
CA GLY A 18 -15.75 2.59 3.11
C GLY A 18 -15.88 2.68 1.60
N ARG A 19 -15.47 3.84 1.06
CA ARG A 19 -15.34 4.07 -0.37
C ARG A 19 -13.98 4.67 -0.64
N GLY A 20 -13.21 4.03 -1.51
CA GLY A 20 -11.93 4.53 -2.00
C GLY A 20 -12.02 4.94 -3.47
N THR A 21 -10.89 5.35 -4.02
CA THR A 21 -10.76 5.71 -5.43
C THR A 21 -11.06 4.52 -6.35
N GLU A 22 -10.67 3.33 -5.94
CA GLU A 22 -10.71 2.12 -6.76
C GLU A 22 -11.94 1.25 -6.55
N GLY A 23 -12.56 1.33 -5.38
CA GLY A 23 -13.65 0.45 -5.05
C GLY A 23 -14.43 0.86 -3.81
N THR A 24 -15.48 0.11 -3.55
CA THR A 24 -16.31 0.24 -2.36
C THR A 24 -16.19 -1.02 -1.53
N ILE A 25 -16.02 -0.86 -0.22
CA ILE A 25 -15.91 -1.93 0.76
C ILE A 25 -17.24 -2.10 1.46
N TYR A 26 -17.75 -3.33 1.47
CA TYR A 26 -18.99 -3.71 2.09
C TYR A 26 -18.75 -4.72 3.19
N GLN A 27 -19.56 -4.68 4.24
CA GLN A 27 -19.58 -5.71 5.26
C GLN A 27 -20.40 -6.91 4.74
N TYR A 28 -19.72 -8.03 4.47
CA TYR A 28 -20.35 -9.26 3.98
C TYR A 28 -20.82 -10.14 5.14
N SER A 29 -19.99 -10.27 6.16
CA SER A 29 -20.36 -10.98 7.40
C SER A 29 -19.80 -10.24 8.63
N ASN A 30 -19.85 -10.90 9.78
CA ASN A 30 -19.27 -10.35 11.00
C ASN A 30 -17.75 -10.19 10.92
N ASP A 31 -17.05 -11.04 10.19
CA ASP A 31 -15.58 -11.11 10.16
C ASP A 31 -15.00 -10.98 8.74
N GLU A 32 -15.86 -10.78 7.74
CA GLU A 32 -15.47 -10.72 6.34
C GLU A 32 -16.05 -9.47 5.67
N LEU A 33 -15.20 -8.77 4.96
CA LEU A 33 -15.55 -7.67 4.06
C LEU A 33 -15.46 -8.15 2.62
N ILE A 34 -16.15 -7.47 1.71
CA ILE A 34 -15.90 -7.59 0.29
C ILE A 34 -15.56 -6.20 -0.27
N LYS A 35 -14.49 -6.14 -1.07
CA LYS A 35 -14.12 -4.98 -1.86
C LYS A 35 -14.62 -5.20 -3.28
N ILE A 36 -15.48 -4.31 -3.76
CA ILE A 36 -15.97 -4.33 -5.14
C ILE A 36 -15.34 -3.16 -5.86
N TYR A 37 -14.58 -3.46 -6.92
CA TYR A 37 -13.95 -2.43 -7.74
C TYR A 37 -14.99 -1.68 -8.55
N HIS A 38 -14.78 -0.37 -8.68
CA HIS A 38 -15.60 0.47 -9.53
C HIS A 38 -15.51 -0.01 -10.97
N SER A 39 -16.65 0.01 -11.66
CA SER A 39 -16.68 -0.30 -13.09
C SER A 39 -16.01 0.82 -13.88
N HIS A 40 -15.69 0.53 -15.13
CA HIS A 40 -15.12 1.51 -16.07
C HIS A 40 -15.97 2.76 -16.25
N SER A 41 -17.30 2.62 -16.23
CA SER A 41 -18.22 3.74 -16.30
C SER A 41 -18.03 4.71 -15.12
N ASP A 42 -17.70 4.19 -13.94
CA ASP A 42 -17.47 5.00 -12.75
C ASP A 42 -16.09 5.68 -12.79
N TYR A 43 -15.11 5.03 -13.42
CA TYR A 43 -13.77 5.59 -13.67
C TYR A 43 -13.74 6.58 -14.85
N ASN A 44 -14.65 6.44 -15.81
CA ASN A 44 -14.70 7.24 -17.04
C ASN A 44 -15.26 8.66 -16.87
N GLN A 45 -15.46 9.15 -15.67
CA GLN A 45 -15.63 10.59 -15.46
C GLN A 45 -14.35 11.39 -15.80
N GLY A 46 -13.63 10.96 -16.83
CA GLY A 46 -12.53 11.69 -17.44
C GLY A 46 -11.14 11.41 -16.90
N LYS A 47 -10.94 10.32 -16.13
CA LYS A 47 -9.63 10.00 -15.54
C LYS A 47 -9.08 8.69 -16.12
N ARG A 48 -8.21 8.78 -17.11
CA ARG A 48 -7.31 7.69 -17.48
C ARG A 48 -6.13 7.70 -16.51
N GLN A 49 -5.64 6.53 -16.10
CA GLN A 49 -4.43 6.41 -15.28
C GLN A 49 -3.25 6.00 -16.16
N ASN A 50 -2.11 6.68 -16.00
CA ASN A 50 -0.83 6.21 -16.50
C ASN A 50 -0.13 5.44 -15.38
N ILE A 51 0.36 4.27 -15.72
CA ILE A 51 1.33 3.56 -14.90
C ILE A 51 2.69 3.83 -15.52
N ILE A 52 3.54 4.54 -14.83
CA ILE A 52 4.93 4.79 -15.23
C ILE A 52 5.78 3.84 -14.40
N VAL A 53 6.49 2.94 -15.07
CA VAL A 53 7.51 2.10 -14.45
C VAL A 53 8.84 2.68 -14.85
N ASP A 54 9.58 3.20 -13.91
CA ASP A 54 10.93 3.74 -14.10
C ASP A 54 11.89 3.17 -13.05
N GLU A 55 13.14 3.59 -13.08
CA GLU A 55 14.14 3.15 -12.11
C GLU A 55 13.82 3.55 -10.66
N SER A 56 12.93 4.51 -10.45
CA SER A 56 12.46 4.94 -9.12
C SER A 56 11.25 4.13 -8.62
N GLY A 57 10.63 3.31 -9.48
CA GLY A 57 9.49 2.47 -9.12
C GLY A 57 8.26 2.68 -10.02
N VAL A 58 7.10 2.30 -9.49
CA VAL A 58 5.82 2.43 -10.20
C VAL A 58 5.10 3.69 -9.75
N ASN A 59 4.93 4.64 -10.66
CA ASN A 59 4.13 5.84 -10.42
C ASN A 59 2.81 5.73 -11.16
N ILE A 60 1.70 5.86 -10.45
CA ILE A 60 0.35 5.89 -11.02
C ILE A 60 -0.14 7.33 -10.99
N THR A 61 -0.26 7.95 -12.14
CA THR A 61 -0.76 9.32 -12.24
C THR A 61 -2.06 9.38 -13.06
N PRO A 62 -3.07 10.14 -12.62
CA PRO A 62 -4.26 10.37 -13.44
C PRO A 62 -3.91 11.21 -14.66
N ILE A 63 -4.27 10.75 -15.87
CA ILE A 63 -4.03 11.50 -17.09
C ILE A 63 -5.23 12.38 -17.42
N LYS A 64 -4.98 13.68 -17.51
CA LYS A 64 -5.95 14.63 -18.07
C LYS A 64 -5.99 14.66 -19.60
N LYS A 65 -4.89 14.32 -20.28
CA LYS A 65 -4.78 14.17 -21.75
C LYS A 65 -3.59 13.28 -22.09
N VAL A 66 -3.75 12.46 -23.14
CA VAL A 66 -2.64 11.67 -23.70
C VAL A 66 -1.66 12.62 -24.39
N GLN A 67 -0.61 13.02 -23.72
CA GLN A 67 0.59 13.52 -24.39
C GLN A 67 1.63 12.40 -24.35
N LYS A 68 2.12 11.98 -25.54
CA LYS A 68 3.30 11.14 -25.64
C LYS A 68 4.50 11.97 -25.18
N THR A 69 4.90 11.83 -23.96
CA THR A 69 6.19 12.33 -23.49
C THR A 69 7.17 11.16 -23.55
N ASN A 70 8.11 11.22 -24.48
CA ASN A 70 9.30 10.40 -24.42
C ASN A 70 10.17 10.91 -23.27
N ILE A 71 9.99 10.34 -22.09
CA ILE A 71 10.94 10.48 -21.01
C ILE A 71 11.96 9.37 -21.25
N LYS A 72 13.25 9.71 -21.31
CA LYS A 72 14.34 8.76 -21.55
C LYS A 72 14.18 7.56 -20.62
N ASP A 73 14.21 6.37 -21.22
CA ASP A 73 14.26 5.06 -20.58
C ASP A 73 13.06 4.61 -19.74
N GLN A 74 11.90 5.24 -19.90
CA GLN A 74 10.65 4.84 -19.24
C GLN A 74 9.75 4.05 -20.20
N THR A 75 9.32 2.87 -19.76
CA THR A 75 8.25 2.13 -20.43
C THR A 75 6.91 2.60 -19.90
N ILE A 76 6.23 3.45 -20.67
CA ILE A 76 4.85 3.83 -20.37
C ILE A 76 3.95 2.73 -20.90
N GLN A 77 3.37 1.95 -20.00
CA GLN A 77 2.33 0.99 -20.37
C GLN A 77 0.97 1.68 -20.25
N TYR A 78 0.32 1.86 -21.41
CA TYR A 78 -1.08 2.27 -21.44
C TYR A 78 -1.93 1.03 -21.28
N PHE A 79 -2.56 0.90 -20.12
CA PHE A 79 -3.65 -0.05 -19.99
C PHE A 79 -4.90 0.61 -20.57
N ASP A 80 -5.45 -0.01 -21.59
CA ASP A 80 -6.83 0.23 -21.90
C ASP A 80 -7.69 -0.24 -20.73
N THR A 81 -8.90 0.10 -20.78
CA THR A 81 -9.85 -0.18 -19.71
C THR A 81 -10.02 -1.68 -19.45
N GLU A 82 -9.91 -2.50 -20.45
CA GLU A 82 -9.98 -3.94 -20.33
C GLU A 82 -8.67 -4.50 -19.76
N GLY A 83 -7.52 -3.97 -20.15
CA GLY A 83 -6.22 -4.36 -19.61
C GLY A 83 -6.09 -4.10 -18.10
N VAL A 84 -6.59 -2.97 -17.61
CA VAL A 84 -6.62 -2.69 -16.15
C VAL A 84 -7.51 -3.69 -15.42
N ARG A 85 -8.67 -4.04 -15.97
CA ARG A 85 -9.57 -5.04 -15.39
C ARG A 85 -8.89 -6.41 -15.30
N LEU A 86 -8.30 -6.88 -16.39
CA LEU A 86 -7.61 -8.16 -16.44
C LEU A 86 -6.43 -8.21 -15.47
N ALA A 87 -5.65 -7.15 -15.37
CA ALA A 87 -4.55 -7.05 -14.43
C ALA A 87 -5.03 -7.15 -12.96
N ARG A 88 -6.18 -6.54 -12.63
CA ARG A 88 -6.80 -6.67 -11.30
C ARG A 88 -7.28 -8.08 -11.01
N GLU A 89 -7.95 -8.73 -11.97
CA GLU A 89 -8.40 -10.11 -11.81
C GLU A 89 -7.22 -11.04 -11.57
N ASP A 90 -6.12 -10.88 -12.32
CA ASP A 90 -4.89 -11.62 -12.13
C ASP A 90 -4.26 -11.37 -10.74
N ALA A 91 -4.17 -10.10 -10.33
CA ALA A 91 -3.64 -9.73 -9.01
C ALA A 91 -4.46 -10.34 -7.85
N ILE A 92 -5.80 -10.36 -7.95
CA ILE A 92 -6.67 -10.99 -6.97
C ILE A 92 -6.36 -12.49 -6.86
N ILE A 93 -6.26 -13.17 -7.99
CA ILE A 93 -5.98 -14.61 -8.00
C ILE A 93 -4.59 -14.89 -7.41
N LYS A 94 -3.57 -14.14 -7.82
CA LYS A 94 -2.21 -14.25 -7.27
C LYS A 94 -2.18 -13.99 -5.77
N ALA A 95 -2.90 -12.99 -5.27
CA ALA A 95 -3.01 -12.70 -3.85
C ALA A 95 -3.60 -13.89 -3.06
N ILE A 96 -4.70 -14.44 -3.56
CA ILE A 96 -5.36 -15.59 -2.92
C ILE A 96 -4.45 -16.83 -2.92
N GLU A 97 -3.71 -17.05 -4.00
CA GLU A 97 -2.77 -18.16 -4.10
C GLU A 97 -1.58 -17.97 -3.15
N ALA A 98 -1.05 -16.75 -3.05
CA ALA A 98 0.07 -16.40 -2.18
C ALA A 98 -0.27 -16.58 -0.69
N GLN A 99 -1.55 -16.41 -0.28
CA GLN A 99 -1.97 -16.56 1.11
C GLN A 99 -1.55 -17.89 1.73
N LYS A 100 -1.35 -18.94 0.93
CA LYS A 100 -0.91 -20.26 1.42
C LYS A 100 0.50 -20.23 2.03
N ASN A 101 1.31 -19.26 1.63
CA ASN A 101 2.72 -19.14 1.99
C ASN A 101 3.03 -17.86 2.80
N ILE A 102 2.04 -16.99 2.99
CA ILE A 102 2.16 -15.74 3.74
C ILE A 102 1.43 -15.92 5.08
N TYR A 103 2.09 -15.65 6.18
CA TYR A 103 1.58 -15.93 7.53
C TYR A 103 1.38 -14.68 8.37
N LEU A 104 2.20 -13.65 8.16
CA LEU A 104 2.14 -12.41 8.95
C LEU A 104 1.02 -11.49 8.45
N THR A 105 0.87 -11.37 7.15
CA THR A 105 -0.08 -10.45 6.52
C THR A 105 -1.32 -11.19 6.02
N LYS A 106 -2.49 -10.58 6.18
CA LYS A 106 -3.77 -11.13 5.71
C LYS A 106 -4.09 -10.70 4.29
N LEU A 107 -3.77 -11.56 3.34
CA LEU A 107 -4.08 -11.35 1.92
C LEU A 107 -5.58 -11.59 1.63
N PRO A 108 -6.08 -11.15 0.45
CA PRO A 108 -7.41 -11.52 -0.05
C PRO A 108 -7.66 -13.03 0.01
N GLN A 109 -8.89 -13.43 0.35
CA GLN A 109 -9.21 -14.84 0.60
C GLN A 109 -9.94 -15.51 -0.56
N LYS A 110 -10.91 -14.80 -1.14
CA LYS A 110 -11.81 -15.35 -2.16
C LYS A 110 -12.07 -14.32 -3.24
N PRO A 111 -12.16 -14.74 -4.52
CA PRO A 111 -12.64 -13.84 -5.57
C PRO A 111 -14.15 -13.62 -5.40
N VAL A 112 -14.57 -12.37 -5.63
CA VAL A 112 -15.98 -11.99 -5.61
C VAL A 112 -16.46 -11.77 -7.04
N TYR A 113 -17.48 -12.55 -7.42
CA TYR A 113 -18.13 -12.50 -8.71
C TYR A 113 -19.40 -11.65 -8.61
N LEU A 114 -19.51 -10.64 -9.47
CA LEU A 114 -20.70 -9.86 -9.68
C LEU A 114 -21.10 -9.98 -11.16
N ASP A 115 -22.33 -10.43 -11.41
CA ASP A 115 -22.81 -10.69 -12.77
C ASP A 115 -21.88 -11.64 -13.58
N GLY A 116 -21.36 -12.67 -12.94
CA GLY A 116 -20.53 -13.74 -13.53
C GLY A 116 -19.06 -13.34 -13.83
N LYS A 117 -18.63 -12.14 -13.47
CA LYS A 117 -17.25 -11.66 -13.65
C LYS A 117 -16.61 -11.37 -12.30
N ILE A 118 -15.30 -11.60 -12.19
CA ILE A 118 -14.55 -11.17 -11.00
C ILE A 118 -14.63 -9.63 -10.94
N ARG A 119 -15.17 -9.12 -9.86
CA ARG A 119 -15.33 -7.67 -9.62
C ARG A 119 -14.73 -7.23 -8.30
N GLY A 120 -14.18 -8.16 -7.54
CA GLY A 120 -13.63 -7.85 -6.26
C GLY A 120 -13.03 -9.05 -5.57
N CYS A 121 -12.70 -8.86 -4.30
CA CYS A 121 -12.17 -9.89 -3.43
C CYS A 121 -12.80 -9.79 -2.04
N SER A 122 -12.74 -10.90 -1.29
CA SER A 122 -13.05 -10.86 0.13
C SER A 122 -11.80 -10.55 0.94
N LEU A 123 -12.01 -9.82 2.03
CA LEU A 123 -10.97 -9.33 2.93
C LEU A 123 -11.35 -9.64 4.38
N TYR A 124 -10.37 -9.76 5.25
CA TYR A 124 -10.60 -9.81 6.69
C TYR A 124 -11.18 -8.49 7.21
N TYR A 125 -12.14 -8.57 8.14
CA TYR A 125 -12.66 -7.40 8.81
C TYR A 125 -11.88 -7.12 10.10
N HIS A 126 -10.95 -6.19 10.03
CA HIS A 126 -10.18 -5.73 11.18
C HIS A 126 -11.02 -4.79 12.06
N LYS A 127 -11.95 -5.37 12.83
CA LYS A 127 -12.80 -4.60 13.74
C LYS A 127 -11.96 -3.84 14.75
N HIS A 128 -12.29 -2.56 14.93
CA HIS A 128 -11.62 -1.68 15.88
C HIS A 128 -10.13 -1.38 15.59
N ALA A 129 -9.66 -1.75 14.42
CA ALA A 129 -8.37 -1.27 13.96
C ALA A 129 -8.38 0.26 13.79
N THR A 130 -7.25 0.87 13.99
CA THR A 130 -7.04 2.30 13.82
C THR A 130 -5.92 2.56 12.82
N ASN A 131 -5.75 3.81 12.42
CA ASN A 131 -4.65 4.18 11.55
C ASN A 131 -3.31 4.01 12.27
N ILE A 132 -2.29 3.51 11.57
CA ILE A 132 -0.94 3.29 12.12
C ILE A 132 -0.31 4.57 12.67
N TYR A 133 -0.66 5.74 12.15
CA TYR A 133 -0.16 7.02 12.67
C TYR A 133 -0.54 7.32 14.12
N ASN A 134 -1.50 6.57 14.70
CA ASN A 134 -1.75 6.64 16.14
C ASN A 134 -0.54 6.21 16.98
N VAL A 135 0.40 5.45 16.39
CA VAL A 135 1.69 5.11 16.99
C VAL A 135 2.50 6.35 17.36
N MET A 136 2.39 7.43 16.58
CA MET A 136 3.09 8.69 16.88
C MET A 136 2.68 9.31 18.21
N HIS A 137 1.49 8.99 18.71
CA HIS A 137 1.00 9.46 20.02
C HIS A 137 1.55 8.64 21.19
N ILE A 138 2.21 7.50 20.93
CA ILE A 138 2.86 6.68 21.95
C ILE A 138 4.15 7.40 22.37
N PRO A 139 4.28 7.84 23.65
CA PRO A 139 5.44 8.64 24.08
C PRO A 139 6.73 7.80 24.15
N VAL A 140 6.62 6.50 24.44
CA VAL A 140 7.73 5.61 24.67
C VAL A 140 8.33 5.10 23.36
N TYR A 141 9.55 5.52 23.03
CA TYR A 141 10.27 5.15 21.81
C TYR A 141 10.33 3.62 21.59
N LYS A 142 10.66 2.86 22.65
CA LYS A 142 10.79 1.38 22.58
C LYS A 142 9.50 0.70 22.08
N TRP A 143 8.32 1.24 22.41
CA TRP A 143 7.05 0.70 21.95
C TRP A 143 6.84 0.99 20.46
N ARG A 144 7.14 2.22 20.03
CA ARG A 144 7.07 2.58 18.60
C ARG A 144 8.03 1.71 17.78
N LEU A 145 9.27 1.55 18.28
CA LEU A 145 10.28 0.70 17.64
C LEU A 145 9.80 -0.76 17.51
N LYS A 146 9.15 -1.30 18.54
CA LYS A 146 8.58 -2.65 18.47
C LYS A 146 7.57 -2.77 17.33
N ILE A 147 6.63 -1.82 17.21
CA ILE A 147 5.60 -1.81 16.15
C ILE A 147 6.27 -1.68 14.77
N VAL A 148 7.22 -0.77 14.61
CA VAL A 148 7.96 -0.61 13.36
C VAL A 148 8.69 -1.90 12.96
N LYS A 149 9.28 -2.62 13.91
CA LYS A 149 9.91 -3.93 13.65
C LYS A 149 8.92 -5.00 13.18
N GLU A 150 7.68 -4.98 13.67
CA GLU A 150 6.65 -5.89 13.16
C GLU A 150 6.25 -5.52 11.72
N ILE A 151 6.08 -4.22 11.40
CA ILE A 151 5.83 -3.77 10.00
C ILE A 151 6.96 -4.24 9.08
N LEU A 152 8.21 -4.08 9.50
CA LEU A 152 9.38 -4.54 8.72
C LEU A 152 9.33 -6.05 8.44
N LYS A 153 8.89 -6.86 9.40
CA LYS A 153 8.77 -8.31 9.22
C LYS A 153 7.70 -8.65 8.18
N GLU A 154 6.53 -8.00 8.25
CA GLU A 154 5.46 -8.21 7.26
C GLU A 154 5.91 -7.79 5.85
N VAL A 155 6.51 -6.61 5.71
CA VAL A 155 7.02 -6.13 4.41
C VAL A 155 8.10 -7.07 3.86
N LYS A 156 8.98 -7.57 4.74
CA LYS A 156 10.01 -8.52 4.33
C LYS A 156 9.40 -9.85 3.89
N GLU A 157 8.44 -10.40 4.62
CA GLU A 157 7.76 -11.63 4.22
C GLU A 157 7.12 -11.48 2.85
N LEU A 158 6.44 -10.37 2.59
CA LEU A 158 5.87 -10.07 1.27
C LEU A 158 6.97 -10.02 0.18
N ALA A 159 8.05 -9.29 0.42
CA ALA A 159 9.16 -9.16 -0.54
C ALA A 159 9.85 -10.50 -0.81
N ASP A 160 10.05 -11.34 0.21
CA ASP A 160 10.61 -12.70 0.08
C ASP A 160 9.74 -13.61 -0.82
N HIS A 161 8.46 -13.23 -1.03
CA HIS A 161 7.52 -13.89 -1.95
C HIS A 161 7.26 -13.09 -3.24
N ASN A 162 8.13 -12.11 -3.54
CA ASN A 162 8.01 -11.22 -4.70
C ASN A 162 6.71 -10.40 -4.75
N ILE A 163 6.17 -10.07 -3.57
CA ILE A 163 5.02 -9.19 -3.41
C ILE A 163 5.52 -7.85 -2.86
N TYR A 164 5.34 -6.79 -3.63
CA TYR A 164 5.88 -5.47 -3.32
C TYR A 164 4.75 -4.48 -3.10
N HIS A 165 4.63 -3.96 -1.89
CA HIS A 165 3.63 -2.94 -1.58
C HIS A 165 4.22 -1.54 -1.79
N ILE A 166 3.93 -0.93 -2.92
CA ILE A 166 4.52 0.34 -3.35
C ILE A 166 3.85 1.58 -2.74
N ASP A 167 2.74 1.40 -2.05
CA ASP A 167 1.90 2.48 -1.49
C ASP A 167 1.58 2.24 0.00
N LEU A 168 2.63 1.96 0.80
CA LEU A 168 2.46 1.80 2.25
C LEU A 168 2.08 3.11 2.93
N CYS A 169 2.59 4.22 2.41
CA CYS A 169 2.42 5.55 2.95
C CYS A 169 2.10 6.54 1.81
N GLN A 170 0.90 7.11 1.82
CA GLN A 170 0.45 8.08 0.81
C GLN A 170 0.81 9.52 1.20
N HIS A 171 2.08 9.82 1.46
CA HIS A 171 2.56 11.16 1.81
C HIS A 171 1.56 11.92 2.70
N PRO A 172 1.37 11.51 3.95
CA PRO A 172 0.33 12.07 4.79
C PRO A 172 0.62 13.54 5.04
N THR A 173 -0.41 14.34 4.92
CA THR A 173 -0.40 15.68 5.53
C THR A 173 -0.92 15.56 6.96
N LYS A 174 -0.70 16.58 7.79
CA LYS A 174 -1.31 16.63 9.14
C LYS A 174 -2.83 16.46 9.09
N GLU A 175 -3.44 16.78 7.96
CA GLU A 175 -4.88 16.75 7.72
C GLU A 175 -5.36 15.43 7.08
N ASN A 176 -4.51 14.78 6.28
CA ASN A 176 -4.85 13.55 5.57
C ASN A 176 -3.81 12.46 5.84
N LYS A 177 -4.12 11.61 6.80
CA LYS A 177 -3.26 10.53 7.30
C LYS A 177 -3.62 9.20 6.64
N ASN A 178 -3.60 9.15 5.32
CA ASN A 178 -3.88 7.91 4.61
C ASN A 178 -2.64 7.01 4.61
N THR A 179 -2.84 5.78 5.02
CA THR A 179 -1.83 4.71 4.99
C THR A 179 -2.54 3.38 4.79
N ASN A 180 -1.84 2.47 4.15
CA ASN A 180 -2.30 1.10 3.95
C ASN A 180 -1.80 0.16 5.06
N ILE A 181 -1.62 0.70 6.27
CA ILE A 181 -1.31 -0.08 7.48
C ILE A 181 -2.28 0.30 8.59
N LEU A 182 -2.91 -0.70 9.16
CA LEU A 182 -3.76 -0.58 10.34
C LEU A 182 -2.99 -0.91 11.61
N LEU A 183 -3.38 -0.29 12.71
CA LEU A 183 -2.94 -0.66 14.06
C LEU A 183 -4.07 -1.39 14.77
N MET A 184 -3.84 -2.65 15.11
CA MET A 184 -4.78 -3.47 15.85
C MET A 184 -4.79 -3.10 17.34
N ARG A 185 -5.81 -3.56 18.10
CA ARG A 185 -5.94 -3.26 19.54
C ARG A 185 -4.79 -3.78 20.40
N ASP A 186 -4.17 -4.85 20.02
CA ASP A 186 -3.00 -5.46 20.66
C ASP A 186 -1.67 -4.85 20.22
N PHE A 187 -1.74 -3.71 19.50
CA PHE A 187 -0.59 -3.01 18.90
C PHE A 187 0.13 -3.79 17.80
N HIS A 188 -0.51 -4.81 17.26
CA HIS A 188 -0.01 -5.46 16.05
C HIS A 188 -0.35 -4.60 14.82
N PRO A 189 0.60 -4.30 13.92
CA PRO A 189 0.29 -3.70 12.63
C PRO A 189 -0.35 -4.74 11.71
N GLU A 190 -1.05 -4.31 10.69
CA GLU A 190 -1.58 -5.16 9.63
C GLU A 190 -1.57 -4.37 8.33
N ILE A 191 -0.86 -4.87 7.32
CA ILE A 191 -0.81 -4.27 5.99
C ILE A 191 -2.11 -4.62 5.25
N ILE A 192 -2.71 -3.63 4.63
CA ILE A 192 -3.97 -3.75 3.87
C ILE A 192 -3.78 -3.25 2.44
N ASP A 193 -4.82 -3.41 1.60
CA ASP A 193 -4.85 -3.00 0.19
C ASP A 193 -3.82 -3.74 -0.68
N ILE A 194 -3.67 -5.04 -0.42
CA ILE A 194 -2.71 -5.93 -1.10
C ILE A 194 -3.38 -6.65 -2.29
N ASP A 195 -4.45 -6.12 -2.80
CA ASP A 195 -5.34 -6.77 -3.75
C ASP A 195 -5.32 -6.17 -5.16
N GLY A 196 -4.37 -5.27 -5.45
CA GLY A 196 -4.44 -4.58 -6.72
C GLY A 196 -3.33 -3.60 -7.01
N HIS A 197 -3.66 -2.31 -7.16
CA HIS A 197 -2.71 -1.29 -7.61
C HIS A 197 -1.61 -0.96 -6.61
N SER A 198 -1.87 -1.13 -5.33
CA SER A 198 -0.92 -0.82 -4.26
C SER A 198 0.09 -1.94 -4.02
N ALA A 199 -0.20 -3.15 -4.49
CA ALA A 199 0.70 -4.29 -4.38
C ALA A 199 0.95 -4.94 -5.75
N ILE A 200 2.21 -5.24 -6.02
CA ILE A 200 2.68 -5.85 -7.27
C ILE A 200 3.11 -7.27 -6.97
N TYR A 201 2.53 -8.22 -7.71
CA TYR A 201 2.85 -9.64 -7.66
C TYR A 201 3.80 -9.96 -8.83
N SER A 202 5.10 -10.00 -8.55
CA SER A 202 6.12 -10.28 -9.55
C SER A 202 6.41 -11.78 -9.65
N GLU A 203 6.74 -12.27 -10.83
CA GLU A 203 7.18 -13.66 -11.02
C GLU A 203 8.61 -13.90 -10.55
N THR A 204 9.41 -12.84 -10.53
CA THR A 204 10.81 -12.87 -10.13
C THR A 204 11.12 -11.71 -9.19
N PRO A 205 12.19 -11.80 -8.39
CA PRO A 205 12.68 -10.66 -7.62
C PRO A 205 12.89 -9.42 -8.48
N SER A 206 12.50 -8.24 -7.97
CA SER A 206 12.60 -6.98 -8.69
C SER A 206 13.17 -5.89 -7.80
N GLU A 207 14.38 -5.45 -8.10
CA GLU A 207 15.05 -4.36 -7.36
C GLU A 207 14.27 -3.03 -7.45
N CYS A 208 13.64 -2.76 -8.58
CA CYS A 208 12.84 -1.56 -8.78
C CYS A 208 11.65 -1.51 -7.82
N TYR A 209 10.88 -2.61 -7.72
CA TYR A 209 9.72 -2.68 -6.84
C TYR A 209 10.13 -2.73 -5.37
N GLU A 210 11.22 -3.43 -5.05
CA GLU A 210 11.78 -3.45 -3.70
C GLU A 210 12.22 -2.05 -3.27
N ARG A 211 12.88 -1.28 -4.16
CA ARG A 211 13.26 0.11 -3.90
C ARG A 211 12.05 0.99 -3.62
N SER A 212 10.99 0.88 -4.41
CA SER A 212 9.76 1.63 -4.19
C SER A 212 9.10 1.31 -2.86
N THR A 213 9.02 0.02 -2.52
CA THR A 213 8.51 -0.45 -1.22
C THR A 213 9.37 0.09 -0.08
N THR A 214 10.69 0.01 -0.23
CA THR A 214 11.67 0.49 0.76
C THR A 214 11.56 1.98 0.98
N LEU A 215 11.40 2.78 -0.08
CA LEU A 215 11.23 4.23 0.03
C LEU A 215 9.96 4.58 0.81
N SER A 216 8.83 4.01 0.43
CA SER A 216 7.55 4.24 1.11
C SER A 216 7.60 3.82 2.59
N LEU A 217 8.23 2.69 2.87
CA LEU A 217 8.46 2.21 4.23
C LEU A 217 9.40 3.12 5.03
N SER A 218 10.45 3.63 4.41
CA SER A 218 11.43 4.51 5.08
C SER A 218 10.80 5.80 5.58
N VAL A 219 9.94 6.43 4.75
CA VAL A 219 9.16 7.61 5.15
C VAL A 219 8.34 7.28 6.40
N LEU A 220 7.58 6.20 6.37
CA LEU A 220 6.75 5.77 7.49
C LEU A 220 7.59 5.50 8.76
N VAL A 221 8.71 4.80 8.62
CA VAL A 221 9.62 4.49 9.74
C VAL A 221 10.14 5.76 10.40
N ILE A 222 10.61 6.71 9.60
CA ILE A 222 11.10 8.01 10.09
C ILE A 222 9.99 8.72 10.85
N GLU A 223 8.79 8.84 10.26
CA GLU A 223 7.66 9.54 10.88
C GLU A 223 7.20 8.89 12.19
N LEU A 224 7.02 7.57 12.20
CA LEU A 224 6.56 6.86 13.40
C LEU A 224 7.57 6.93 14.55
N LEU A 225 8.86 6.84 14.25
CA LEU A 225 9.90 6.85 15.28
C LEU A 225 10.23 8.24 15.77
N SER A 226 10.31 9.23 14.88
CA SER A 226 10.59 10.62 15.26
C SER A 226 9.37 11.34 15.84
N ARG A 227 8.16 10.92 15.49
CA ARG A 227 6.89 11.61 15.74
C ARG A 227 6.76 12.93 14.98
N GLU A 228 7.49 13.06 13.88
CA GLU A 228 7.44 14.21 12.98
C GLU A 228 6.95 13.79 11.61
N TYR A 229 6.11 14.61 10.99
CA TYR A 229 5.74 14.42 9.58
C TYR A 229 6.82 15.01 8.70
N ILE A 230 7.37 14.21 7.79
CA ILE A 230 8.42 14.66 6.86
C ILE A 230 7.86 15.05 5.49
N THR A 231 6.55 15.17 5.36
CA THR A 231 5.89 15.52 4.09
C THR A 231 6.35 16.87 3.54
N ASP A 232 6.56 17.86 4.41
CA ASP A 232 7.02 19.19 3.98
C ASP A 232 8.47 19.14 3.49
N PHE A 233 9.33 18.33 4.12
CA PHE A 233 10.66 18.01 3.61
C PHE A 233 10.59 17.34 2.23
N LEU A 234 9.75 16.32 2.05
CA LEU A 234 9.63 15.62 0.77
C LEU A 234 9.17 16.53 -0.39
N ARG A 235 8.44 17.61 -0.07
CA ARG A 235 7.99 18.60 -1.07
C ARG A 235 9.05 19.66 -1.38
N ASN A 236 9.80 20.05 -0.37
CA ASN A 236 10.76 21.14 -0.43
C ASN A 236 12.07 20.75 0.30
N PRO A 237 12.82 19.76 -0.24
CA PRO A 237 14.00 19.23 0.43
C PRO A 237 15.14 20.25 0.57
N GLU A 238 15.11 21.33 -0.21
CA GLU A 238 16.12 22.42 -0.14
C GLU A 238 15.85 23.40 1.02
N ASP A 239 14.60 23.47 1.49
CA ASP A 239 14.20 24.45 2.51
C ASP A 239 14.20 23.87 3.93
N ILE A 240 14.25 22.56 4.09
CA ILE A 240 14.11 21.86 5.39
C ILE A 240 15.29 20.92 5.61
N ASP A 241 16.01 21.11 6.70
CA ASP A 241 17.03 20.16 7.13
C ASP A 241 16.36 18.96 7.87
N LEU A 242 16.39 17.80 7.24
CA LEU A 242 15.81 16.60 7.81
C LEU A 242 16.55 16.16 9.08
N HIS A 243 17.89 16.33 9.14
CA HIS A 243 18.67 16.01 10.34
C HIS A 243 18.22 16.86 11.52
N GLU A 244 18.02 18.18 11.31
CA GLU A 244 17.53 19.06 12.36
C GLU A 244 16.12 18.68 12.82
N LEU A 245 15.21 18.41 11.87
CA LEU A 245 13.82 18.08 12.15
C LEU A 245 13.67 16.83 13.05
N VAL A 246 14.49 15.81 12.83
CA VAL A 246 14.41 14.53 13.54
C VAL A 246 15.57 14.27 14.51
N SER A 247 16.40 15.28 14.77
CA SER A 247 17.60 15.19 15.61
C SER A 247 17.33 14.53 16.96
N GLY A 248 18.18 13.58 17.34
CA GLY A 248 18.10 12.88 18.62
C GLY A 248 16.88 11.95 18.78
N LYS A 249 16.02 11.83 17.77
CA LYS A 249 14.79 11.03 17.81
C LYS A 249 14.94 9.65 17.16
N ILE A 250 15.81 9.55 16.16
CA ILE A 250 16.10 8.32 15.40
C ILE A 250 17.62 8.23 15.12
N PRO A 251 18.14 7.04 14.72
CA PRO A 251 19.56 6.91 14.37
C PRO A 251 19.95 7.81 13.19
N GLU A 252 21.02 8.58 13.33
CA GLU A 252 21.54 9.45 12.26
C GLU A 252 21.89 8.67 11.00
N ALA A 253 22.52 7.51 11.14
CA ALA A 253 22.87 6.67 9.98
C ALA A 253 21.64 6.21 9.16
N LEU A 254 20.46 6.13 9.76
CA LEU A 254 19.22 5.86 9.03
C LEU A 254 18.84 7.07 8.16
N ILE A 255 19.03 8.29 8.68
CA ILE A 255 18.75 9.53 7.94
C ILE A 255 19.74 9.68 6.79
N ASP A 256 21.03 9.47 7.06
CA ASP A 256 22.08 9.54 6.04
C ASP A 256 21.83 8.58 4.88
N ASP A 257 21.51 7.32 5.18
CA ASP A 257 21.19 6.33 4.15
C ASP A 257 19.87 6.65 3.41
N PHE A 258 18.90 7.27 4.07
CA PHE A 258 17.67 7.76 3.44
C PHE A 258 17.96 8.90 2.45
N LEU A 259 18.67 9.93 2.88
CA LEU A 259 19.01 11.09 2.05
C LEU A 259 19.92 10.73 0.86
N ASN A 260 20.75 9.71 1.01
CA ASN A 260 21.62 9.21 -0.05
C ASN A 260 20.98 8.11 -0.91
N GLU A 261 19.69 7.82 -0.72
CA GLU A 261 18.96 6.76 -1.45
C GLU A 261 19.61 5.37 -1.34
N LYS A 262 20.26 5.10 -0.21
CA LYS A 262 21.01 3.84 0.03
C LYS A 262 20.27 2.84 0.90
N LEU A 263 19.04 3.16 1.33
CA LEU A 263 18.26 2.26 2.17
C LEU A 263 17.81 1.03 1.38
N THR A 264 17.89 -0.10 2.08
CA THR A 264 17.26 -1.38 1.73
C THR A 264 16.50 -1.88 2.95
N LEU A 265 15.61 -2.85 2.79
CA LEU A 265 14.89 -3.47 3.90
C LEU A 265 15.86 -4.00 4.97
N GLU A 266 16.97 -4.61 4.54
CA GLU A 266 18.02 -5.11 5.43
C GLU A 266 18.71 -3.99 6.21
N LYS A 267 19.06 -2.88 5.55
CA LYS A 267 19.70 -1.73 6.20
C LYS A 267 18.78 -1.06 7.20
N ILE A 268 17.51 -0.88 6.87
CA ILE A 268 16.52 -0.34 7.82
C ILE A 268 16.50 -1.21 9.08
N ASN A 269 16.39 -2.53 8.92
CA ASN A 269 16.39 -3.46 10.05
C ASN A 269 17.69 -3.37 10.87
N LYS A 270 18.85 -3.25 10.22
CA LYS A 270 20.15 -3.09 10.88
C LYS A 270 20.24 -1.80 11.68
N HIS A 271 19.79 -0.67 11.14
CA HIS A 271 19.79 0.62 11.86
C HIS A 271 18.88 0.63 13.09
N LEU A 272 17.86 -0.23 13.10
CA LEU A 272 16.88 -0.33 14.18
C LEU A 272 17.19 -1.46 15.17
N SER A 273 18.26 -2.24 14.96
CA SER A 273 18.68 -3.32 15.85
C SER A 273 19.36 -2.78 17.07
#